data_aa0986cf545e07ea8a019777f02f230d
#
_entry.id   aa0986cf545e07ea8a019777f02f230d
#
_cell.length_a   1.000
_cell.length_b   1.000
_cell.length_c   1.000
_cell.angle_alpha   90.00
_cell.angle_beta   90.00
_cell.angle_gamma   90.00
#
_symmetry.space_group_name_H-M   'P 1'
#
loop_
_entity.id
_entity.type
_entity.pdbx_description
1 polymer ?
#
loop_
_entity_poly.entity_id
_entity_poly.type
_entity_poly.pdbx_seq_one_letter_code
_entity_poly.pdbx_strand_id
1 'polypeptide(L)'
;MMPYFRSQPPAPRLPEGFVLVMEDQPADAPAVNRFLQQCGAPVRSDNTIARALQASAWTVRLLRNDQLVGFVRVTSDQALNANLWDLGVVPDEPQAKRLLAVLVHAALSRLRKELPGCSISLASPPQAIEVLETFDFITDPNGIRVMGLDL
;
A
#
# COMPACT_ATOMS: atom_id res chain seq x y z
N MET A 1 2.62 32.29 13.30
CA MET A 1 1.90 31.01 13.39
C MET A 1 2.95 29.91 13.42
N MET A 2 3.12 29.26 14.54
CA MET A 2 4.06 28.14 14.62
C MET A 2 3.48 26.95 13.84
N PRO A 3 4.24 26.29 12.97
CA PRO A 3 3.78 25.06 12.38
C PRO A 3 3.55 24.05 13.50
N TYR A 4 2.34 23.56 13.62
CA TYR A 4 2.05 22.41 14.47
C TYR A 4 2.87 21.24 13.90
N PHE A 5 4.00 20.94 14.52
CA PHE A 5 4.64 19.65 14.37
C PHE A 5 3.69 18.63 15.02
N ARG A 6 2.76 18.10 14.22
CA ARG A 6 2.09 16.87 14.63
C ARG A 6 3.18 15.81 14.74
N SER A 7 3.44 15.37 15.96
CA SER A 7 4.32 14.23 16.18
C SER A 7 3.78 13.06 15.34
N GLN A 8 4.62 12.55 14.44
CA GLN A 8 4.24 11.35 13.70
C GLN A 8 3.91 10.24 14.70
N PRO A 9 2.83 9.47 14.46
CA PRO A 9 2.56 8.33 15.31
C PRO A 9 3.80 7.41 15.35
N PRO A 10 4.08 6.74 16.47
CA PRO A 10 5.21 5.83 16.54
C PRO A 10 5.10 4.77 15.46
N ALA A 11 6.25 4.33 14.91
CA ALA A 11 6.29 3.28 13.91
C ALA A 11 5.56 2.03 14.40
N PRO A 12 4.60 1.48 13.63
CA PRO A 12 3.91 0.25 14.02
C PRO A 12 4.91 -0.90 14.10
N ARG A 13 4.78 -1.69 15.15
CA ARG A 13 5.66 -2.84 15.37
C ARG A 13 5.21 -3.99 14.47
N LEU A 14 6.14 -4.53 13.68
CA LEU A 14 5.91 -5.75 12.92
C LEU A 14 5.71 -6.94 13.87
N PRO A 15 4.60 -7.69 13.79
CA PRO A 15 4.41 -8.87 14.62
C PRO A 15 5.47 -9.94 14.35
N GLU A 16 5.76 -10.75 15.34
CA GLU A 16 6.65 -11.90 15.20
C GLU A 16 6.14 -12.87 14.12
N GLY A 17 7.05 -13.45 13.36
CA GLY A 17 6.74 -14.39 12.28
C GLY A 17 6.47 -13.74 10.92
N PHE A 18 6.44 -12.42 10.85
CA PHE A 18 6.29 -11.69 9.58
C PHE A 18 7.61 -11.05 9.16
N VAL A 19 7.81 -10.95 7.85
CA VAL A 19 8.97 -10.29 7.24
C VAL A 19 8.48 -9.17 6.33
N LEU A 20 9.04 -7.97 6.51
CA LEU A 20 8.80 -6.81 5.64
C LEU A 20 9.86 -6.78 4.54
N VAL A 21 9.42 -6.72 3.27
CA VAL A 21 10.30 -6.67 2.10
C VAL A 21 10.04 -5.39 1.32
N MET A 22 11.08 -4.58 1.17
CA MET A 22 11.04 -3.29 0.46
C MET A 22 12.15 -3.18 -0.60
N GLU A 23 12.74 -4.29 -1.00
CA GLU A 23 13.82 -4.31 -1.99
C GLU A 23 13.30 -3.90 -3.37
N ASP A 24 14.18 -3.27 -4.16
CA ASP A 24 13.89 -2.86 -5.54
C ASP A 24 13.80 -4.03 -6.53
N GLN A 25 13.88 -5.27 -6.02
CA GLN A 25 13.69 -6.44 -6.85
C GLN A 25 12.22 -6.57 -7.25
N PRO A 26 11.94 -6.93 -8.50
CA PRO A 26 10.57 -7.16 -8.94
C PRO A 26 9.87 -8.19 -8.07
N ALA A 27 8.65 -7.89 -7.63
CA ALA A 27 7.83 -8.87 -6.94
C ALA A 27 7.49 -10.04 -7.89
N ASP A 28 7.37 -11.24 -7.35
CA ASP A 28 6.95 -12.41 -8.10
C ASP A 28 5.51 -12.25 -8.60
N ALA A 29 5.31 -12.07 -9.89
CA ALA A 29 4.01 -11.81 -10.48
C ALA A 29 2.99 -12.91 -10.19
N PRO A 30 3.28 -14.21 -10.29
CA PRO A 30 2.35 -15.26 -9.88
C PRO A 30 1.91 -15.16 -8.43
N ALA A 31 2.84 -14.87 -7.50
CA ALA A 31 2.51 -14.72 -6.08
C ALA A 31 1.62 -13.49 -5.83
N VAL A 32 1.92 -12.36 -6.46
CA VAL A 32 1.10 -11.15 -6.38
C VAL A 32 -0.30 -11.41 -6.96
N ASN A 33 -0.38 -12.07 -8.11
CA ASN A 33 -1.65 -12.41 -8.74
C ASN A 33 -2.54 -13.28 -7.82
N ARG A 34 -1.97 -14.32 -7.21
CA ARG A 34 -2.69 -15.15 -6.24
C ARG A 34 -3.17 -14.33 -5.03
N PHE A 35 -2.30 -13.48 -4.51
CA PHE A 35 -2.63 -12.58 -3.40
C PHE A 35 -3.81 -11.67 -3.75
N LEU A 36 -3.76 -11.00 -4.89
CA LEU A 36 -4.84 -10.11 -5.34
C LEU A 36 -6.18 -10.85 -5.50
N GLN A 37 -6.16 -12.06 -6.05
CA GLN A 37 -7.36 -12.89 -6.16
C GLN A 37 -7.92 -13.28 -4.79
N GLN A 38 -7.07 -13.62 -3.83
CA GLN A 38 -7.48 -13.88 -2.45
C GLN A 38 -8.15 -12.65 -1.81
N CYS A 39 -7.70 -11.46 -2.18
CA CYS A 39 -8.28 -10.20 -1.72
C CYS A 39 -9.51 -9.74 -2.53
N GLY A 40 -10.01 -10.57 -3.43
CA GLY A 40 -11.23 -10.30 -4.19
C GLY A 40 -11.03 -9.59 -5.52
N ALA A 41 -9.80 -9.44 -5.99
CA ALA A 41 -9.54 -8.84 -7.30
C ALA A 41 -9.98 -9.77 -8.44
N PRO A 42 -10.35 -9.23 -9.61
CA PRO A 42 -10.65 -10.03 -10.79
C PRO A 42 -9.48 -10.91 -11.21
N VAL A 43 -9.79 -12.06 -11.82
CA VAL A 43 -8.77 -12.95 -12.36
C VAL A 43 -8.07 -12.29 -13.54
N ARG A 44 -6.74 -12.24 -13.49
CA ARG A 44 -5.88 -11.71 -14.56
C ARG A 44 -4.76 -12.70 -14.86
N SER A 45 -4.15 -12.55 -16.04
CA SER A 45 -2.97 -13.34 -16.38
C SER A 45 -1.75 -12.87 -15.55
N ASP A 46 -0.82 -13.78 -15.29
CA ASP A 46 0.44 -13.44 -14.62
C ASP A 46 1.24 -12.42 -15.44
N ASN A 47 1.15 -12.48 -16.77
CA ASN A 47 1.81 -11.50 -17.65
C ASN A 47 1.24 -10.09 -17.46
N THR A 48 -0.07 -9.93 -17.30
CA THR A 48 -0.70 -8.64 -17.02
C THR A 48 -0.20 -8.07 -15.69
N ILE A 49 -0.13 -8.89 -14.65
CA ILE A 49 0.39 -8.50 -13.35
C ILE A 49 1.89 -8.12 -13.45
N ALA A 50 2.70 -8.91 -14.16
CA ALA A 50 4.11 -8.62 -14.37
C ALA A 50 4.32 -7.25 -15.03
N ARG A 51 3.52 -6.91 -16.04
CA ARG A 51 3.57 -5.60 -16.71
C ARG A 51 3.21 -4.46 -15.75
N ALA A 52 2.19 -4.64 -14.93
CA ALA A 52 1.81 -3.64 -13.93
C ALA A 52 2.93 -3.43 -12.89
N LEU A 53 3.56 -4.50 -12.43
CA LEU A 53 4.68 -4.42 -11.49
C LEU A 53 5.89 -3.71 -12.10
N GLN A 54 6.22 -3.98 -13.36
CA GLN A 54 7.29 -3.29 -14.07
C GLN A 54 7.04 -1.78 -14.23
N ALA A 55 5.79 -1.39 -14.45
CA ALA A 55 5.40 0.01 -14.60
C ALA A 55 5.25 0.75 -13.26
N SER A 56 5.29 0.04 -12.14
CA SER A 56 5.19 0.61 -10.81
C SER A 56 6.53 1.16 -10.33
N ALA A 57 6.50 2.16 -9.45
CA ALA A 57 7.73 2.70 -8.87
C ALA A 57 8.41 1.66 -7.95
N TRP A 58 7.64 1.07 -7.06
CA TRP A 58 8.08 0.01 -6.15
C TRP A 58 6.90 -0.60 -5.40
N THR A 59 7.18 -1.65 -4.61
CA THR A 59 6.19 -2.35 -3.80
C THR A 59 6.68 -2.52 -2.37
N VAL A 60 5.74 -2.67 -1.44
CA VAL A 60 6.02 -3.15 -0.08
C VAL A 60 5.30 -4.48 0.09
N ARG A 61 5.99 -5.47 0.61
CA ARG A 61 5.49 -6.83 0.76
C ARG A 61 5.66 -7.31 2.20
N LEU A 62 4.64 -8.00 2.70
CA LEU A 62 4.71 -8.73 3.96
C LEU A 62 4.63 -10.23 3.68
N LEU A 63 5.58 -10.96 4.22
CA LEU A 63 5.67 -12.41 4.08
C LEU A 63 5.49 -13.08 5.43
N ARG A 64 4.85 -14.24 5.41
CA ARG A 64 4.82 -15.21 6.52
C ARG A 64 5.10 -16.58 5.95
N ASN A 65 6.14 -17.27 6.44
CA ASN A 65 6.58 -18.56 5.89
C ASN A 65 6.79 -18.49 4.37
N ASP A 66 7.47 -17.45 3.90
CA ASP A 66 7.74 -17.17 2.48
C ASP A 66 6.50 -16.96 1.61
N GLN A 67 5.32 -16.86 2.20
CA GLN A 67 4.09 -16.56 1.48
C GLN A 67 3.69 -15.09 1.61
N LEU A 68 3.25 -14.50 0.52
CA LEU A 68 2.77 -13.12 0.47
C LEU A 68 1.43 -13.00 1.22
N VAL A 69 1.43 -12.25 2.31
CA VAL A 69 0.25 -12.05 3.16
C VAL A 69 -0.21 -10.60 3.22
N GLY A 70 0.62 -9.65 2.82
CA GLY A 70 0.28 -8.25 2.75
C GLY A 70 1.04 -7.55 1.62
N PHE A 71 0.45 -6.52 1.04
CA PHE A 71 0.99 -5.90 -0.16
C PHE A 71 0.50 -4.46 -0.32
N VAL A 72 1.34 -3.61 -0.90
CA VAL A 72 0.95 -2.35 -1.50
C VAL A 72 1.90 -2.03 -2.65
N ARG A 73 1.36 -1.50 -3.71
CA ARG A 73 2.07 -1.08 -4.92
C ARG A 73 2.00 0.43 -5.04
N VAL A 74 3.10 1.05 -5.41
CA VAL A 74 3.21 2.50 -5.55
C VAL A 74 3.46 2.87 -7.00
N THR A 75 2.66 3.80 -7.53
CA THR A 75 2.91 4.48 -8.81
C THR A 75 3.13 5.96 -8.57
N SER A 76 3.91 6.62 -9.41
CA SER A 76 4.23 8.03 -9.25
C SER A 76 4.74 8.62 -10.55
N ASP A 77 4.50 9.93 -10.76
CA ASP A 77 5.17 10.72 -11.79
C ASP A 77 6.58 11.17 -11.36
N GLN A 78 7.00 10.78 -10.15
CA GLN A 78 8.30 11.12 -9.56
C GLN A 78 8.48 12.63 -9.26
N ALA A 79 7.41 13.39 -9.21
CA ALA A 79 7.46 14.83 -8.98
C ALA A 79 6.29 15.35 -8.13
N LEU A 80 5.07 15.23 -8.63
CA LEU A 80 3.90 15.89 -8.04
C LEU A 80 3.09 14.99 -7.13
N ASN A 81 2.99 13.70 -7.48
CA ASN A 81 2.09 12.80 -6.77
C ASN A 81 2.61 11.36 -6.74
N ALA A 82 2.05 10.61 -5.80
CA ALA A 82 2.14 9.16 -5.75
C ALA A 82 0.76 8.57 -5.42
N ASN A 83 0.52 7.38 -5.92
CA ASN A 83 -0.70 6.64 -5.65
C ASN A 83 -0.36 5.28 -5.03
N LEU A 84 -1.12 4.92 -4.01
CA LEU A 84 -1.05 3.60 -3.41
C LEU A 84 -2.13 2.71 -4.04
N TRP A 85 -1.72 1.53 -4.51
CA TRP A 85 -2.60 0.57 -5.16
C TRP A 85 -2.54 -0.78 -4.46
N ASP A 86 -3.63 -1.52 -4.52
CA ASP A 86 -3.69 -2.90 -4.08
C ASP A 86 -3.35 -3.10 -2.59
N LEU A 87 -3.51 -2.05 -1.79
CA LEU A 87 -3.28 -2.14 -0.34
C LEU A 87 -4.20 -3.18 0.27
N GLY A 88 -3.62 -4.21 0.87
CA GLY A 88 -4.40 -5.27 1.47
C GLY A 88 -3.57 -6.27 2.25
N VAL A 89 -4.31 -7.08 2.99
CA VAL A 89 -3.82 -8.22 3.76
C VAL A 89 -4.74 -9.39 3.42
N VAL A 90 -4.22 -10.61 3.40
CA VAL A 90 -5.03 -11.80 3.12
C VAL A 90 -6.25 -11.87 4.03
N PRO A 91 -7.41 -12.38 3.53
CA PRO A 91 -8.62 -12.54 4.34
C PRO A 91 -8.36 -13.36 5.60
N ASP A 92 -9.13 -13.10 6.64
CA ASP A 92 -9.11 -13.84 7.91
C ASP A 92 -7.79 -13.75 8.71
N GLU A 93 -6.90 -12.82 8.33
CA GLU A 93 -5.69 -12.55 9.12
C GLU A 93 -6.06 -11.85 10.45
N PRO A 94 -5.78 -12.46 11.61
CA PRO A 94 -6.17 -11.88 12.91
C PRO A 94 -5.49 -10.53 13.19
N GLN A 95 -4.31 -10.30 12.61
CA GLN A 95 -3.52 -9.08 12.81
C GLN A 95 -3.63 -8.10 11.63
N ALA A 96 -4.68 -8.19 10.84
CA ALA A 96 -4.84 -7.41 9.60
C ALA A 96 -4.65 -5.91 9.81
N LYS A 97 -5.25 -5.31 10.83
CA LYS A 97 -5.11 -3.87 11.11
C LYS A 97 -3.65 -3.47 11.37
N ARG A 98 -2.93 -4.26 12.16
CA ARG A 98 -1.52 -4.01 12.47
C ARG A 98 -0.65 -4.15 11.22
N LEU A 99 -0.90 -5.17 10.41
CA LEU A 99 -0.17 -5.39 9.16
C LEU A 99 -0.44 -4.29 8.13
N LEU A 100 -1.68 -3.83 8.01
CA LEU A 100 -2.03 -2.66 7.18
C LEU A 100 -1.27 -1.41 7.66
N ALA A 101 -1.20 -1.17 8.96
CA ALA A 101 -0.44 -0.04 9.52
C ALA A 101 1.05 -0.14 9.20
N VAL A 102 1.65 -1.34 9.26
CA VAL A 102 3.05 -1.56 8.85
C VAL A 102 3.25 -1.23 7.37
N LEU A 103 2.37 -1.70 6.49
CA LEU A 103 2.44 -1.42 5.04
C LEU A 103 2.36 0.08 4.76
N VAL A 104 1.37 0.76 5.33
CA VAL A 104 1.17 2.20 5.13
C VAL A 104 2.35 3.00 5.68
N HIS A 105 2.80 2.70 6.89
CA HIS A 105 3.96 3.36 7.49
C HIS A 105 5.21 3.21 6.62
N ALA A 106 5.50 2.00 6.15
CA ALA A 106 6.66 1.73 5.30
C ALA A 106 6.59 2.50 3.99
N ALA A 107 5.43 2.49 3.32
CA ALA A 107 5.21 3.22 2.08
C ALA A 107 5.39 4.73 2.27
N LEU A 108 4.76 5.31 3.30
CA LEU A 108 4.85 6.73 3.58
C LEU A 108 6.26 7.16 3.98
N SER A 109 6.98 6.36 4.76
CA SER A 109 8.36 6.65 5.16
C SER A 109 9.28 6.76 3.96
N ARG A 110 9.15 5.86 3.01
CA ARG A 110 9.92 5.91 1.76
C ARG A 110 9.52 7.12 0.91
N LEU A 111 8.23 7.38 0.74
CA LEU A 111 7.75 8.53 -0.02
C LEU A 111 8.20 9.87 0.57
N ARG A 112 8.17 10.03 1.89
CA ARG A 112 8.68 11.25 2.54
C ARG A 112 10.16 11.47 2.29
N LYS A 113 10.93 10.40 2.19
CA LYS A 113 12.37 10.46 1.92
C LYS A 113 12.68 10.75 0.45
N GLU A 114 11.99 10.09 -0.47
CA GLU A 114 12.28 10.16 -1.91
C GLU A 114 11.56 11.30 -2.61
N LEU A 115 10.34 11.64 -2.18
CA LEU A 115 9.47 12.62 -2.82
C LEU A 115 8.85 13.57 -1.78
N PRO A 116 9.66 14.31 -1.02
CA PRO A 116 9.13 15.24 -0.01
C PRO A 116 8.21 16.28 -0.67
N GLY A 117 7.05 16.49 -0.07
CA GLY A 117 6.07 17.47 -0.55
C GLY A 117 5.15 16.97 -1.66
N CYS A 118 5.28 15.72 -2.15
CA CYS A 118 4.31 15.19 -3.11
C CYS A 118 2.94 14.96 -2.44
N SER A 119 1.89 14.97 -3.25
CA SER A 119 0.57 14.54 -2.81
C SER A 119 0.45 13.01 -2.92
N ILE A 120 -0.24 12.40 -1.96
CA ILE A 120 -0.45 10.95 -1.93
C ILE A 120 -1.95 10.69 -1.92
N SER A 121 -2.41 9.82 -2.80
CA SER A 121 -3.81 9.42 -2.88
C SER A 121 -3.97 7.92 -3.09
N LEU A 122 -5.13 7.40 -2.73
CA LEU A 122 -5.50 6.01 -3.01
C LEU A 122 -7.02 5.85 -3.02
N ALA A 123 -7.47 4.83 -3.76
CA ALA A 123 -8.79 4.26 -3.59
C ALA A 123 -8.70 3.21 -2.48
N SER A 124 -9.17 3.55 -1.28
CA SER A 124 -9.01 2.69 -0.12
C SER A 124 -10.01 1.53 -0.13
N PRO A 125 -9.56 0.29 0.10
CA PRO A 125 -10.49 -0.76 0.47
C PRO A 125 -11.14 -0.42 1.82
N PRO A 126 -12.42 -0.83 2.05
CA PRO A 126 -13.13 -0.48 3.28
C PRO A 126 -12.37 -0.87 4.56
N GLN A 127 -11.66 -1.98 4.54
CA GLN A 127 -10.92 -2.51 5.70
C GLN A 127 -9.72 -1.62 6.10
N ALA A 128 -9.21 -0.80 5.21
CA ALA A 128 -8.05 0.04 5.45
C ALA A 128 -8.38 1.47 5.88
N ILE A 129 -9.63 1.91 5.76
CA ILE A 129 -10.02 3.31 6.01
C ILE A 129 -9.63 3.75 7.41
N GLU A 130 -10.02 2.99 8.43
CA GLU A 130 -9.72 3.31 9.83
C GLU A 130 -8.21 3.42 10.09
N VAL A 131 -7.42 2.52 9.53
CA VAL A 131 -5.96 2.55 9.64
C VAL A 131 -5.39 3.78 8.94
N LEU A 132 -5.84 4.08 7.72
CA LEU A 132 -5.38 5.22 6.93
C LEU A 132 -5.67 6.55 7.64
N GLU A 133 -6.82 6.67 8.30
CA GLU A 133 -7.16 7.85 9.09
C GLU A 133 -6.17 8.10 10.23
N THR A 134 -5.60 7.03 10.82
CA THR A 134 -4.54 7.18 11.84
C THR A 134 -3.24 7.76 11.28
N PHE A 135 -3.05 7.70 9.96
CA PHE A 135 -1.93 8.31 9.23
C PHE A 135 -2.29 9.65 8.59
N ASP A 136 -3.36 10.29 9.04
CA ASP A 136 -3.85 11.60 8.58
C ASP A 136 -4.40 11.61 7.14
N PHE A 137 -4.73 10.46 6.57
CA PHE A 137 -5.53 10.43 5.34
C PHE A 137 -6.93 10.95 5.60
N ILE A 138 -7.45 11.70 4.65
CA ILE A 138 -8.77 12.33 4.73
C ILE A 138 -9.63 11.78 3.60
N THR A 139 -10.85 11.36 3.92
CA THR A 139 -11.84 10.94 2.92
C THR A 139 -12.34 12.15 2.14
N ASP A 140 -12.45 12.02 0.82
CA ASP A 140 -12.97 13.06 -0.09
C ASP A 140 -12.34 14.46 0.16
N PRO A 141 -11.00 14.61 0.13
CA PRO A 141 -10.35 15.88 0.39
C PRO A 141 -10.86 16.95 -0.60
N ASN A 142 -11.36 18.08 -0.09
CA ASN A 142 -11.93 19.17 -0.90
C ASN A 142 -13.06 18.71 -1.84
N GLY A 143 -13.81 17.65 -1.49
CA GLY A 143 -14.91 17.12 -2.30
C GLY A 143 -14.47 16.28 -3.49
N ILE A 144 -13.18 15.98 -3.62
CA ILE A 144 -12.65 15.09 -4.67
C ILE A 144 -13.04 13.64 -4.34
N ARG A 145 -13.63 12.95 -5.31
CA ARG A 145 -14.05 11.56 -5.15
C ARG A 145 -13.44 10.67 -6.22
N VAL A 146 -13.20 9.43 -5.84
CA VAL A 146 -12.79 8.39 -6.78
C VAL A 146 -13.97 8.00 -7.65
N MET A 147 -13.75 7.95 -8.95
CA MET A 147 -14.71 7.44 -9.93
C MET A 147 -14.04 6.29 -10.69
N GLY A 148 -14.77 5.24 -10.97
CA GLY A 148 -14.22 4.04 -11.61
C GLY A 148 -15.00 3.68 -12.89
N LEU A 149 -14.27 3.13 -13.85
CA LEU A 149 -14.80 2.50 -15.04
C LEU A 149 -13.88 1.33 -15.43
N ASP A 150 -14.45 0.17 -15.59
CA ASP A 150 -13.74 -1.00 -16.12
C ASP A 150 -13.96 -1.10 -17.64
N LEU A 151 -12.88 -1.29 -18.39
CA LEU A 151 -12.90 -1.43 -19.85
C LEU A 151 -12.95 -2.89 -20.29
#